data_b80e44540e437d2e1bef331d27a57367
#
_entry.id   b80e44540e437d2e1bef331d27a57367
#
_cell.length_a   1.000
_cell.length_b   1.000
_cell.length_c   1.000
_cell.angle_alpha   90.00
_cell.angle_beta   90.00
_cell.angle_gamma   90.00
#
_symmetry.space_group_name_H-M   'P 1'
#
loop_
_entity.id
_entity.type
_entity.pdbx_description
1 polymer ?
#
loop_
_entity_poly.entity_id
_entity_poly.type
_entity_poly.pdbx_seq_one_letter_code
_entity_poly.pdbx_strand_id
1 'polypeptide(L)'
;MSLQEQFGTDVLLAGWGHSRFGKLSDDTLETLIVQVAAEAIANSGVDAGEIDEIYLGQFNSGLVPLAFASSLALQTDPALAYVPATRVENACASGSAAFQQGVKSLLAGTARTVLVIGAEKMTDASSERVGSALLGADYDLAGQPSTSGFAGLFAVVAEAYADRYGDVGDVLGSIAAKNHRNGVDNPFAQLRKDLGEDFCRTVSEKNPIVAGPLRRTDCSPVSDGAAAIVLTAGAPRRSGAATDPVRLTGFGQANDFLPAARRDPTAFAATRISFERALRMAGVGLDELDFAEVHDCFTIAELIMYEAMGLTPPGEGRRAVEEGWVYRGGRLPVNISGGLKAKGHPVGATGVSQHVVSAMQLTGTAGDMQLDAPRRALVQNMGGVGVANYVSVLEAV
;
A
#
# COMPACT_ATOMS: atom_id res chain seq x y z
N MET A 1 -1.97 -24.34 7.36
CA MET A 1 -1.93 -24.15 8.84
C MET A 1 -2.22 -22.68 9.10
N SER A 2 -3.26 -22.38 9.88
CA SER A 2 -3.55 -20.98 10.27
C SER A 2 -2.45 -20.42 11.18
N LEU A 3 -2.43 -19.07 11.36
CA LEU A 3 -1.50 -18.46 12.32
C LEU A 3 -1.71 -19.04 13.74
N GLN A 4 -2.96 -19.25 14.12
CA GLN A 4 -3.31 -19.88 15.42
C GLN A 4 -2.71 -21.29 15.57
N GLU A 5 -2.76 -22.11 14.52
CA GLU A 5 -2.17 -23.47 14.56
C GLU A 5 -0.64 -23.44 14.57
N GLN A 6 -0.04 -22.48 13.88
CA GLN A 6 1.42 -22.39 13.74
C GLN A 6 2.09 -21.69 14.92
N PHE A 7 1.47 -20.64 15.46
CA PHE A 7 2.07 -19.74 16.45
C PHE A 7 1.31 -19.68 17.79
N GLY A 8 0.15 -20.34 17.88
CA GLY A 8 -0.66 -20.36 19.11
C GLY A 8 -1.46 -19.09 19.37
N THR A 9 -1.50 -18.15 18.41
CA THR A 9 -2.23 -16.89 18.56
C THR A 9 -2.79 -16.38 17.22
N ASP A 10 -3.93 -15.71 17.28
CA ASP A 10 -4.45 -14.93 16.16
C ASP A 10 -3.86 -13.52 16.19
N VAL A 11 -3.68 -12.94 15.02
CA VAL A 11 -3.35 -11.52 14.86
C VAL A 11 -4.56 -10.79 14.28
N LEU A 12 -5.06 -9.81 15.02
CA LEU A 12 -6.23 -9.04 14.65
C LEU A 12 -5.88 -7.56 14.44
N LEU A 13 -6.47 -6.97 13.40
CA LEU A 13 -6.56 -5.54 13.21
C LEU A 13 -7.79 -5.08 14.03
N ALA A 14 -7.55 -4.47 15.18
CA ALA A 14 -8.60 -4.14 16.15
C ALA A 14 -9.23 -2.76 15.94
N GLY A 15 -8.47 -1.83 15.35
CA GLY A 15 -8.94 -0.50 15.02
C GLY A 15 -7.98 0.21 14.08
N TRP A 16 -8.46 1.25 13.43
CA TRP A 16 -7.67 1.98 12.42
C TRP A 16 -8.05 3.45 12.34
N GLY A 17 -7.12 4.24 11.80
CA GLY A 17 -7.30 5.65 11.47
C GLY A 17 -6.68 5.96 10.11
N HIS A 18 -7.21 6.97 9.40
CA HIS A 18 -6.75 7.33 8.07
C HIS A 18 -6.95 8.82 7.78
N SER A 19 -5.89 9.55 7.46
CA SER A 19 -5.99 10.92 6.97
C SER A 19 -6.42 10.98 5.51
N ARG A 20 -6.91 12.13 5.04
CA ARG A 20 -6.96 12.35 3.60
C ARG A 20 -5.54 12.30 3.05
N PHE A 21 -5.40 11.84 1.79
CA PHE A 21 -4.16 11.97 1.04
C PHE A 21 -4.23 13.18 0.12
N GLY A 22 -3.10 13.86 -0.08
CA GLY A 22 -3.06 15.03 -0.95
C GLY A 22 -1.95 16.00 -0.60
N LYS A 23 -2.09 17.23 -1.06
CA LYS A 23 -1.25 18.34 -0.61
C LYS A 23 -1.88 18.90 0.67
N LEU A 24 -1.30 18.56 1.81
CA LEU A 24 -1.81 18.89 3.15
C LEU A 24 -0.92 19.98 3.78
N SER A 25 -1.02 21.20 3.26
CA SER A 25 -0.14 22.32 3.65
C SER A 25 -0.32 22.78 5.09
N ASP A 26 -1.47 22.52 5.70
CA ASP A 26 -1.79 22.90 7.08
C ASP A 26 -1.33 21.85 8.10
N ASP A 27 -0.96 20.64 7.64
CA ASP A 27 -0.52 19.53 8.46
C ASP A 27 1.00 19.39 8.46
N THR A 28 1.54 19.06 9.61
CA THR A 28 2.92 18.61 9.78
C THR A 28 2.99 17.07 9.82
N LEU A 29 4.19 16.50 9.72
CA LEU A 29 4.37 15.06 9.95
C LEU A 29 3.83 14.63 11.32
N GLU A 30 4.02 15.46 12.35
CA GLU A 30 3.54 15.22 13.71
C GLU A 30 2.01 15.20 13.78
N THR A 31 1.34 16.24 13.25
CA THR A 31 -0.14 16.30 13.30
C THR A 31 -0.77 15.12 12.55
N LEU A 32 -0.21 14.71 11.42
CA LEU A 32 -0.65 13.53 10.67
C LEU A 32 -0.50 12.24 11.49
N ILE A 33 0.65 12.04 12.12
CA ILE A 33 0.90 10.84 12.96
C ILE A 33 -0.06 10.81 14.15
N VAL A 34 -0.17 11.91 14.89
CA VAL A 34 -1.01 11.99 16.10
C VAL A 34 -2.48 11.77 15.76
N GLN A 35 -2.99 12.40 14.71
CA GLN A 35 -4.37 12.28 14.27
C GLN A 35 -4.77 10.82 14.01
N VAL A 36 -4.00 10.12 13.14
CA VAL A 36 -4.38 8.75 12.75
C VAL A 36 -4.14 7.74 13.87
N ALA A 37 -3.15 7.99 14.73
CA ALA A 37 -2.88 7.16 15.90
C ALA A 37 -4.03 7.29 16.94
N ALA A 38 -4.48 8.51 17.22
CA ALA A 38 -5.61 8.75 18.11
C ALA A 38 -6.90 8.08 17.60
N GLU A 39 -7.18 8.21 16.31
CA GLU A 39 -8.33 7.58 15.67
C GLU A 39 -8.25 6.04 15.75
N ALA A 40 -7.08 5.45 15.44
CA ALA A 40 -6.88 4.00 15.49
C ALA A 40 -7.07 3.44 16.91
N ILE A 41 -6.53 4.12 17.93
CA ILE A 41 -6.70 3.76 19.35
C ILE A 41 -8.16 3.86 19.74
N ALA A 42 -8.83 4.98 19.45
CA ALA A 42 -10.24 5.20 19.79
C ALA A 42 -11.17 4.14 19.19
N ASN A 43 -10.87 3.69 17.97
CA ASN A 43 -11.68 2.70 17.25
C ASN A 43 -11.39 1.25 17.68
N SER A 44 -10.26 0.98 18.34
CA SER A 44 -9.78 -0.38 18.60
C SER A 44 -10.43 -1.05 19.82
N GLY A 45 -11.04 -0.30 20.74
CA GLY A 45 -11.45 -0.81 22.03
C GLY A 45 -10.28 -1.16 22.98
N VAL A 46 -9.06 -0.67 22.67
CA VAL A 46 -7.85 -0.81 23.47
C VAL A 46 -7.54 0.50 24.16
N ASP A 47 -7.12 0.49 25.42
CA ASP A 47 -6.60 1.68 26.08
C ASP A 47 -5.19 2.01 25.58
N ALA A 48 -4.83 3.28 25.44
CA ALA A 48 -3.50 3.69 25.02
C ALA A 48 -2.38 3.10 25.91
N GLY A 49 -2.63 2.95 27.21
CA GLY A 49 -1.69 2.32 28.14
C GLY A 49 -1.51 0.80 27.99
N GLU A 50 -2.28 0.14 27.11
CA GLU A 50 -2.13 -1.28 26.77
C GLU A 50 -1.27 -1.48 25.52
N ILE A 51 -0.78 -0.41 24.89
CA ILE A 51 0.10 -0.49 23.73
C ILE A 51 1.53 -0.80 24.20
N ASP A 52 2.06 -1.94 23.77
CA ASP A 52 3.39 -2.42 24.17
C ASP A 52 4.49 -1.87 23.27
N GLU A 53 4.24 -1.71 21.97
CA GLU A 53 5.22 -1.29 20.96
C GLU A 53 4.57 -0.42 19.87
N ILE A 54 5.37 0.47 19.28
CA ILE A 54 4.98 1.33 18.17
C ILE A 54 5.94 1.14 17.00
N TYR A 55 5.41 0.90 15.80
CA TYR A 55 6.19 0.87 14.56
C TYR A 55 5.70 1.95 13.59
N LEU A 56 6.62 2.83 13.15
CA LEU A 56 6.35 3.86 12.15
C LEU A 56 7.01 3.48 10.82
N GLY A 57 6.21 3.22 9.79
CA GLY A 57 6.66 3.13 8.40
C GLY A 57 6.83 4.53 7.81
N GLN A 58 8.06 4.92 7.48
CA GLN A 58 8.37 6.21 6.88
C GLN A 58 9.63 6.08 6.01
N PHE A 59 9.52 6.52 4.76
CA PHE A 59 10.65 6.58 3.85
C PHE A 59 11.60 7.73 4.20
N ASN A 60 11.08 8.91 4.32
CA ASN A 60 11.73 10.20 4.58
C ASN A 60 12.84 10.57 3.57
N SER A 61 13.90 9.83 3.45
CA SER A 61 15.07 10.13 2.57
C SER A 61 15.49 11.62 2.58
N GLY A 62 15.40 12.27 3.75
CA GLY A 62 15.73 13.69 3.94
C GLY A 62 14.63 14.67 3.53
N LEU A 63 13.41 14.23 3.21
CA LEU A 63 12.29 15.13 2.90
C LEU A 63 11.87 15.96 4.12
N VAL A 64 11.86 15.36 5.31
CA VAL A 64 11.65 16.03 6.59
C VAL A 64 12.96 15.99 7.38
N PRO A 65 13.51 17.14 7.83
CA PRO A 65 14.79 17.18 8.54
C PRO A 65 14.63 16.82 10.03
N LEU A 66 13.96 15.68 10.32
CA LEU A 66 13.69 15.21 11.67
C LEU A 66 14.13 13.74 11.79
N ALA A 67 14.99 13.48 12.76
CA ALA A 67 15.26 12.13 13.26
C ALA A 67 14.21 11.73 14.29
N PHE A 68 14.15 10.44 14.67
CA PHE A 68 13.26 9.91 15.71
C PHE A 68 11.75 10.17 15.44
N ALA A 69 11.33 10.22 14.17
CA ALA A 69 9.95 10.50 13.82
C ALA A 69 8.94 9.52 14.48
N SER A 70 9.34 8.27 14.77
CA SER A 70 8.52 7.31 15.51
C SER A 70 8.13 7.79 16.92
N SER A 71 8.96 8.60 17.57
CA SER A 71 8.69 9.16 18.89
C SER A 71 7.59 10.24 18.87
N LEU A 72 7.23 10.78 17.70
CA LEU A 72 6.08 11.69 17.57
C LEU A 72 4.76 11.01 17.95
N ALA A 73 4.66 9.71 17.76
CA ALA A 73 3.47 8.94 18.13
C ALA A 73 3.17 8.98 19.63
N LEU A 74 4.18 9.18 20.48
CA LEU A 74 3.98 9.31 21.94
C LEU A 74 3.16 10.55 22.34
N GLN A 75 3.07 11.53 21.46
CA GLN A 75 2.28 12.74 21.71
C GLN A 75 0.76 12.52 21.53
N THR A 76 0.36 11.35 21.05
CA THR A 76 -1.04 10.98 20.88
C THR A 76 -1.77 10.89 22.22
N ASP A 77 -1.14 10.29 23.23
CA ASP A 77 -1.71 10.12 24.56
C ASP A 77 -0.60 10.06 25.62
N PRO A 78 -0.73 10.72 26.80
CA PRO A 78 0.24 10.62 27.88
C PRO A 78 0.53 9.19 28.36
N ALA A 79 -0.40 8.27 28.21
CA ALA A 79 -0.22 6.86 28.59
C ALA A 79 0.78 6.13 27.69
N LEU A 80 1.14 6.69 26.53
CA LEU A 80 2.19 6.16 25.64
C LEU A 80 3.61 6.55 26.09
N ALA A 81 3.76 7.31 27.17
CA ALA A 81 5.08 7.67 27.67
C ALA A 81 5.94 6.41 27.90
N TYR A 82 7.17 6.45 27.35
CA TYR A 82 8.15 5.36 27.42
C TYR A 82 7.84 4.10 26.60
N VAL A 83 6.74 4.05 25.84
CA VAL A 83 6.48 2.94 24.92
C VAL A 83 7.59 2.90 23.84
N PRO A 84 8.22 1.74 23.60
CA PRO A 84 9.23 1.59 22.54
C PRO A 84 8.63 1.97 21.18
N ALA A 85 9.29 2.89 20.47
CA ALA A 85 8.86 3.36 19.16
C ALA A 85 10.00 3.26 18.14
N THR A 86 9.79 2.50 17.08
CA THR A 86 10.81 2.22 16.04
C THR A 86 10.33 2.66 14.67
N ARG A 87 11.20 3.39 13.92
CA ARG A 87 10.96 3.67 12.52
C ARG A 87 11.46 2.52 11.65
N VAL A 88 10.63 2.09 10.71
CA VAL A 88 10.92 1.04 9.71
C VAL A 88 10.94 1.65 8.32
N GLU A 89 11.96 1.30 7.53
CA GLU A 89 12.13 1.80 6.16
C GLU A 89 12.35 0.64 5.20
N ASN A 90 11.64 0.65 4.06
CA ASN A 90 11.82 -0.21 2.89
C ASN A 90 11.25 0.49 1.64
N ALA A 91 11.69 1.73 1.42
CA ALA A 91 11.18 2.62 0.37
C ALA A 91 9.63 2.69 0.39
N CYS A 92 8.96 2.53 -0.76
CA CYS A 92 7.50 2.57 -0.86
C CYS A 92 6.78 1.45 -0.08
N ALA A 93 7.50 0.42 0.38
CA ALA A 93 6.96 -0.65 1.21
C ALA A 93 7.11 -0.42 2.73
N SER A 94 7.59 0.75 3.17
CA SER A 94 7.87 1.04 4.58
C SER A 94 6.64 0.81 5.48
N GLY A 95 5.45 1.16 5.01
CA GLY A 95 4.21 0.94 5.78
C GLY A 95 3.91 -0.54 6.01
N SER A 96 4.00 -1.38 4.98
CA SER A 96 3.81 -2.83 5.13
C SER A 96 4.96 -3.50 5.87
N ALA A 97 6.18 -2.95 5.76
CA ALA A 97 7.31 -3.41 6.56
C ALA A 97 7.06 -3.17 8.06
N ALA A 98 6.58 -1.98 8.44
CA ALA A 98 6.20 -1.66 9.81
C ALA A 98 5.05 -2.56 10.29
N PHE A 99 4.02 -2.79 9.45
CA PHE A 99 2.94 -3.71 9.75
C PHE A 99 3.46 -5.12 10.07
N GLN A 100 4.32 -5.68 9.23
CA GLN A 100 4.86 -7.01 9.47
C GLN A 100 5.83 -7.07 10.66
N GLN A 101 6.51 -5.97 11.05
CA GLN A 101 7.24 -5.96 12.31
C GLN A 101 6.29 -6.09 13.50
N GLY A 102 5.19 -5.32 13.53
CA GLY A 102 4.15 -5.47 14.54
C GLY A 102 3.58 -6.89 14.61
N VAL A 103 3.27 -7.49 13.47
CA VAL A 103 2.83 -8.90 13.40
C VAL A 103 3.87 -9.84 14.01
N LYS A 104 5.15 -9.67 13.69
CA LYS A 104 6.23 -10.52 14.24
C LYS A 104 6.38 -10.37 15.75
N SER A 105 6.25 -9.16 16.30
CA SER A 105 6.26 -8.94 17.75
C SER A 105 5.12 -9.68 18.46
N LEU A 106 3.90 -9.62 17.89
CA LEU A 106 2.75 -10.35 18.44
C LEU A 106 2.96 -11.88 18.38
N LEU A 107 3.42 -12.41 17.24
CA LEU A 107 3.67 -13.84 17.06
C LEU A 107 4.84 -14.35 17.91
N ALA A 108 5.85 -13.52 18.18
CA ALA A 108 6.94 -13.83 19.09
C ALA A 108 6.55 -13.75 20.58
N GLY A 109 5.39 -13.15 20.88
CA GLY A 109 4.92 -12.94 22.24
C GLY A 109 5.68 -11.84 23.01
N THR A 110 6.44 -10.98 22.31
CA THR A 110 7.12 -9.82 22.91
C THR A 110 6.17 -8.65 23.13
N ALA A 111 5.07 -8.60 22.39
CA ALA A 111 3.98 -7.66 22.54
C ALA A 111 2.62 -8.37 22.47
N ARG A 112 1.60 -7.77 23.05
CA ARG A 112 0.19 -8.19 22.93
C ARG A 112 -0.63 -7.21 22.14
N THR A 113 -0.22 -5.96 22.15
CA THR A 113 -0.86 -4.85 21.45
C THR A 113 0.21 -3.98 20.82
N VAL A 114 0.10 -3.72 19.52
CA VAL A 114 1.06 -2.93 18.75
C VAL A 114 0.34 -1.85 17.97
N LEU A 115 0.83 -0.62 18.06
CA LEU A 115 0.38 0.48 17.20
C LEU A 115 1.31 0.56 15.98
N VAL A 116 0.75 0.35 14.80
CA VAL A 116 1.45 0.50 13.52
C VAL A 116 0.99 1.77 12.84
N ILE A 117 1.92 2.62 12.45
CA ILE A 117 1.64 3.88 11.76
C ILE A 117 2.43 3.89 10.45
N GLY A 118 1.84 4.39 9.39
CA GLY A 118 2.54 4.77 8.17
C GLY A 118 2.30 6.25 7.90
N ALA A 119 3.35 7.03 7.67
CA ALA A 119 3.23 8.46 7.42
C ALA A 119 4.29 8.97 6.45
N GLU A 120 3.92 9.94 5.63
CA GLU A 120 4.87 10.67 4.78
C GLU A 120 4.42 12.12 4.58
N LYS A 121 5.37 13.04 4.62
CA LYS A 121 5.20 14.46 4.32
C LYS A 121 6.15 14.82 3.18
N MET A 122 5.62 14.98 1.98
CA MET A 122 6.40 15.11 0.75
C MET A 122 6.20 16.45 0.06
N THR A 123 4.99 17.05 0.17
CA THR A 123 4.62 18.20 -0.67
C THR A 123 5.21 19.53 -0.20
N ASP A 124 5.86 19.56 0.96
CA ASP A 124 6.62 20.72 1.45
C ASP A 124 7.99 20.84 0.77
N ALA A 125 8.48 19.74 0.20
CA ALA A 125 9.73 19.73 -0.57
C ALA A 125 9.49 20.13 -2.03
N SER A 126 10.53 20.69 -2.68
CA SER A 126 10.46 20.95 -4.12
C SER A 126 10.34 19.64 -4.91
N SER A 127 9.74 19.72 -6.11
CA SER A 127 9.61 18.54 -6.99
C SER A 127 10.97 17.91 -7.30
N GLU A 128 12.02 18.70 -7.43
CA GLU A 128 13.39 18.21 -7.65
C GLU A 128 13.89 17.40 -6.44
N ARG A 129 13.66 17.92 -5.22
CA ARG A 129 14.06 17.22 -3.98
C ARG A 129 13.28 15.92 -3.79
N VAL A 130 11.96 15.94 -4.06
CA VAL A 130 11.13 14.73 -4.03
C VAL A 130 11.64 13.70 -5.04
N GLY A 131 11.90 14.13 -6.29
CA GLY A 131 12.43 13.25 -7.33
C GLY A 131 13.77 12.62 -6.94
N SER A 132 14.71 13.42 -6.41
CA SER A 132 16.02 12.94 -5.93
C SER A 132 15.87 11.95 -4.77
N ALA A 133 14.97 12.25 -3.81
CA ALA A 133 14.69 11.36 -2.68
C ALA A 133 14.17 10.00 -3.15
N LEU A 134 13.20 9.99 -4.07
CA LEU A 134 12.61 8.76 -4.61
C LEU A 134 13.63 7.91 -5.38
N LEU A 135 14.57 8.53 -6.09
CA LEU A 135 15.67 7.83 -6.77
C LEU A 135 16.62 7.12 -5.80
N GLY A 136 16.60 7.45 -4.51
CA GLY A 136 17.29 6.70 -3.46
C GLY A 136 16.83 5.22 -3.33
N ALA A 137 15.68 4.87 -3.92
CA ALA A 137 15.18 3.51 -3.99
C ALA A 137 15.74 2.70 -5.18
N ASP A 138 16.66 3.26 -5.97
CA ASP A 138 17.37 2.59 -7.05
C ASP A 138 18.89 2.61 -6.83
N TYR A 139 19.55 1.50 -7.11
CA TYR A 139 20.98 1.33 -6.83
C TYR A 139 21.88 2.23 -7.68
N ASP A 140 21.56 2.34 -8.96
CA ASP A 140 22.41 3.02 -9.94
C ASP A 140 22.12 4.53 -9.99
N LEU A 141 20.87 4.93 -9.68
CA LEU A 141 20.41 6.32 -9.77
C LEU A 141 20.42 7.07 -8.41
N ALA A 142 20.66 6.37 -7.30
CA ALA A 142 20.73 7.02 -5.98
C ALA A 142 21.78 8.14 -5.97
N GLY A 143 21.35 9.37 -5.70
CA GLY A 143 22.21 10.55 -5.70
C GLY A 143 22.65 11.06 -7.06
N GLN A 144 22.12 10.52 -8.15
CA GLN A 144 22.40 10.95 -9.52
C GLN A 144 21.31 11.91 -10.04
N PRO A 145 21.67 12.88 -10.91
CA PRO A 145 20.67 13.67 -11.59
C PRO A 145 19.88 12.82 -12.59
N SER A 146 18.59 13.04 -12.68
CA SER A 146 17.73 12.35 -13.65
C SER A 146 16.67 13.31 -14.18
N THR A 147 16.46 13.34 -15.51
CA THR A 147 15.42 14.14 -16.16
C THR A 147 14.06 13.46 -16.12
N SER A 148 14.01 12.13 -16.07
CA SER A 148 12.78 11.32 -16.02
C SER A 148 12.39 10.88 -14.60
N GLY A 149 13.28 11.10 -13.61
CA GLY A 149 13.05 10.76 -12.23
C GLY A 149 12.68 9.29 -12.03
N PHE A 150 11.88 9.01 -11.01
CA PHE A 150 11.43 7.64 -10.70
C PHE A 150 10.51 7.05 -11.80
N ALA A 151 9.80 7.90 -12.56
CA ALA A 151 8.99 7.47 -13.70
C ALA A 151 9.84 6.81 -14.80
N GLY A 152 11.10 7.23 -14.97
CA GLY A 152 12.03 6.63 -15.93
C GLY A 152 12.31 5.16 -15.62
N LEU A 153 12.36 4.76 -14.34
CA LEU A 153 12.57 3.36 -13.95
C LEU A 153 11.41 2.47 -14.39
N PHE A 154 10.17 2.93 -14.21
CA PHE A 154 8.99 2.20 -14.66
C PHE A 154 8.75 2.31 -16.17
N ALA A 155 9.28 3.35 -16.84
CA ALA A 155 9.31 3.41 -18.30
C ALA A 155 10.15 2.28 -18.88
N VAL A 156 11.32 1.99 -18.31
CA VAL A 156 12.16 0.83 -18.69
C VAL A 156 11.39 -0.48 -18.54
N VAL A 157 10.63 -0.64 -17.45
CA VAL A 157 9.77 -1.82 -17.26
C VAL A 157 8.69 -1.91 -18.35
N ALA A 158 8.01 -0.79 -18.65
CA ALA A 158 6.94 -0.76 -19.64
C ALA A 158 7.46 -1.02 -21.06
N GLU A 159 8.62 -0.47 -21.41
CA GLU A 159 9.31 -0.73 -22.68
C GLU A 159 9.72 -2.21 -22.79
N ALA A 160 10.38 -2.75 -21.76
CA ALA A 160 10.76 -4.17 -21.76
C ALA A 160 9.56 -5.12 -21.85
N TYR A 161 8.44 -4.75 -21.20
CA TYR A 161 7.20 -5.51 -21.30
C TYR A 161 6.61 -5.42 -22.72
N ALA A 162 6.57 -4.22 -23.30
CA ALA A 162 6.07 -4.01 -24.65
C ALA A 162 6.91 -4.74 -25.72
N ASP A 163 8.23 -4.72 -25.57
CA ASP A 163 9.16 -5.44 -26.48
C ASP A 163 8.94 -6.96 -26.45
N ARG A 164 8.57 -7.50 -25.26
CA ARG A 164 8.39 -8.95 -25.07
C ARG A 164 7.00 -9.43 -25.44
N TYR A 165 5.96 -8.66 -25.10
CA TYR A 165 4.56 -9.10 -25.11
C TYR A 165 3.64 -8.24 -25.99
N GLY A 166 4.14 -7.16 -26.57
CA GLY A 166 3.40 -6.25 -27.43
C GLY A 166 2.95 -4.98 -26.72
N ASP A 167 2.42 -4.04 -27.49
CA ASP A 167 2.04 -2.69 -27.02
C ASP A 167 1.09 -2.72 -25.81
N VAL A 168 1.37 -1.85 -24.85
CA VAL A 168 0.63 -1.73 -23.57
C VAL A 168 -0.17 -0.43 -23.46
N GLY A 169 -0.06 0.48 -24.41
CA GLY A 169 -0.60 1.84 -24.30
C GLY A 169 -2.09 1.87 -23.90
N ASP A 170 -2.92 1.09 -24.55
CA ASP A 170 -4.36 1.06 -24.31
C ASP A 170 -4.70 0.46 -22.93
N VAL A 171 -4.08 -0.67 -22.58
CA VAL A 171 -4.37 -1.35 -21.30
C VAL A 171 -3.92 -0.50 -20.10
N LEU A 172 -2.79 0.21 -20.19
CA LEU A 172 -2.34 1.12 -19.14
C LEU A 172 -3.35 2.27 -18.95
N GLY A 173 -3.89 2.81 -20.06
CA GLY A 173 -4.96 3.82 -20.00
C GLY A 173 -6.24 3.31 -19.36
N SER A 174 -6.61 2.05 -19.61
CA SER A 174 -7.79 1.44 -18.99
C SER A 174 -7.59 1.23 -17.48
N ILE A 175 -6.40 0.78 -17.04
CA ILE A 175 -6.05 0.68 -15.62
C ILE A 175 -6.12 2.05 -14.96
N ALA A 176 -5.56 3.09 -15.58
CA ALA A 176 -5.64 4.46 -15.08
C ALA A 176 -7.10 4.92 -14.93
N ALA A 177 -7.93 4.71 -15.94
CA ALA A 177 -9.36 5.08 -15.93
C ALA A 177 -10.13 4.33 -14.84
N LYS A 178 -9.89 3.02 -14.68
CA LYS A 178 -10.47 2.19 -13.63
C LYS A 178 -10.15 2.76 -12.24
N ASN A 179 -8.89 3.06 -11.97
CA ASN A 179 -8.48 3.56 -10.67
C ASN A 179 -8.99 4.99 -10.41
N HIS A 180 -9.02 5.85 -11.42
CA HIS A 180 -9.68 7.16 -11.30
C HIS A 180 -11.17 7.04 -10.99
N ARG A 181 -11.89 6.13 -11.65
CA ARG A 181 -13.30 5.87 -11.38
C ARG A 181 -13.51 5.39 -9.94
N ASN A 182 -12.73 4.42 -9.47
CA ASN A 182 -12.79 3.90 -8.10
C ASN A 182 -12.47 5.00 -7.07
N GLY A 183 -11.51 5.88 -7.36
CA GLY A 183 -11.13 6.98 -6.48
C GLY A 183 -12.22 8.03 -6.24
N VAL A 184 -13.24 8.12 -7.09
CA VAL A 184 -14.37 9.05 -6.90
C VAL A 184 -15.10 8.76 -5.59
N ASP A 185 -15.31 7.49 -5.29
CA ASP A 185 -16.07 7.04 -4.13
C ASP A 185 -15.23 7.06 -2.83
N ASN A 186 -13.91 7.23 -2.93
CA ASN A 186 -13.01 7.20 -1.77
C ASN A 186 -12.87 8.61 -1.13
N PRO A 187 -13.36 8.82 0.11
CA PRO A 187 -13.26 10.13 0.79
C PRO A 187 -11.82 10.54 1.11
N PHE A 188 -10.89 9.58 1.18
CA PHE A 188 -9.48 9.82 1.47
C PHE A 188 -8.65 10.13 0.22
N ALA A 189 -9.22 9.93 -0.99
CA ALA A 189 -8.46 10.05 -2.23
C ALA A 189 -8.14 11.49 -2.59
N GLN A 190 -6.90 11.69 -3.08
CA GLN A 190 -6.42 12.96 -3.61
C GLN A 190 -7.11 13.34 -4.92
N LEU A 191 -7.33 12.36 -5.81
CA LEU A 191 -7.88 12.57 -7.15
C LEU A 191 -9.27 11.91 -7.24
N ARG A 192 -10.29 12.63 -6.81
CA ARG A 192 -11.69 12.17 -6.82
C ARG A 192 -12.41 12.60 -8.09
N LYS A 193 -11.87 12.18 -9.24
CA LYS A 193 -12.45 12.53 -10.55
C LYS A 193 -12.34 11.37 -11.52
N ASP A 194 -13.47 10.94 -12.05
CA ASP A 194 -13.50 10.04 -13.21
C ASP A 194 -12.99 10.79 -14.45
N LEU A 195 -11.94 10.30 -15.06
CA LEU A 195 -11.34 10.90 -16.25
C LEU A 195 -11.81 10.20 -17.53
N GLY A 196 -12.36 8.99 -17.43
CA GLY A 196 -12.75 8.16 -18.56
C GLY A 196 -11.55 7.54 -19.31
N GLU A 197 -11.85 6.48 -20.07
CA GLU A 197 -10.83 5.73 -20.81
C GLU A 197 -10.22 6.53 -21.96
N ASP A 198 -11.04 7.26 -22.72
CA ASP A 198 -10.55 8.04 -23.87
C ASP A 198 -9.50 9.06 -23.44
N PHE A 199 -9.72 9.76 -22.32
CA PHE A 199 -8.75 10.70 -21.78
C PHE A 199 -7.47 9.99 -21.33
N CYS A 200 -7.60 8.89 -20.61
CA CYS A 200 -6.46 8.16 -20.06
C CYS A 200 -5.63 7.48 -21.15
N ARG A 201 -6.23 7.07 -22.25
CA ARG A 201 -5.55 6.45 -23.41
C ARG A 201 -4.90 7.48 -24.35
N THR A 202 -5.36 8.74 -24.33
CA THR A 202 -4.95 9.74 -25.31
C THR A 202 -3.84 10.64 -24.75
N VAL A 203 -2.73 10.75 -25.50
CA VAL A 203 -1.69 11.75 -25.22
C VAL A 203 -2.20 13.14 -25.60
N SER A 204 -2.10 14.08 -24.70
CA SER A 204 -2.53 15.47 -24.91
C SER A 204 -1.75 16.43 -23.99
N GLU A 205 -1.93 17.74 -24.16
CA GLU A 205 -1.35 18.74 -23.25
C GLU A 205 -1.75 18.50 -21.77
N LYS A 206 -2.96 17.97 -21.53
CA LYS A 206 -3.45 17.67 -20.18
C LYS A 206 -3.03 16.28 -19.69
N ASN A 207 -2.66 15.39 -20.59
CA ASN A 207 -2.17 14.04 -20.33
C ASN A 207 -0.88 13.76 -21.14
N PRO A 208 0.20 14.53 -20.91
CA PRO A 208 1.45 14.37 -21.67
C PRO A 208 2.17 13.08 -21.29
N ILE A 209 3.06 12.63 -22.16
CA ILE A 209 4.09 11.62 -21.86
C ILE A 209 5.01 12.18 -20.78
N VAL A 210 5.29 11.37 -19.77
CA VAL A 210 6.19 11.66 -18.65
C VAL A 210 7.55 10.99 -18.87
N ALA A 211 7.53 9.70 -19.20
CA ALA A 211 8.73 8.91 -19.49
C ALA A 211 8.36 7.66 -20.34
N GLY A 212 9.16 7.34 -21.36
CA GLY A 212 8.87 6.22 -22.25
C GLY A 212 7.42 6.24 -22.74
N PRO A 213 6.66 5.13 -22.61
CA PRO A 213 5.24 5.09 -22.99
C PRO A 213 4.30 5.65 -21.92
N LEU A 214 4.81 6.02 -20.73
CA LEU A 214 3.97 6.41 -19.59
C LEU A 214 3.47 7.84 -19.72
N ARG A 215 2.15 8.00 -19.63
CA ARG A 215 1.46 9.30 -19.57
C ARG A 215 1.32 9.77 -18.12
N ARG A 216 0.95 11.03 -17.94
CA ARG A 216 0.63 11.59 -16.64
C ARG A 216 -0.39 10.74 -15.87
N THR A 217 -1.41 10.21 -16.55
CA THR A 217 -2.41 9.34 -15.96
C THR A 217 -1.87 7.96 -15.58
N ASP A 218 -0.71 7.55 -16.06
CA ASP A 218 -0.07 6.30 -15.71
C ASP A 218 0.77 6.38 -14.42
N CYS A 219 0.97 7.61 -13.88
CA CYS A 219 1.80 7.89 -12.70
C CYS A 219 0.95 8.25 -11.48
N SER A 220 1.29 7.75 -10.30
CA SER A 220 0.69 8.21 -9.03
C SER A 220 1.11 9.64 -8.70
N PRO A 221 0.28 10.43 -8.00
CA PRO A 221 0.66 11.77 -7.56
C PRO A 221 1.58 11.72 -6.33
N VAL A 222 2.38 12.79 -6.15
CA VAL A 222 3.08 13.08 -4.90
C VAL A 222 2.04 13.50 -3.86
N SER A 223 2.09 12.89 -2.67
CA SER A 223 1.06 13.05 -1.65
C SER A 223 1.67 13.11 -0.26
N ASP A 224 1.03 13.87 0.61
CA ASP A 224 1.16 13.76 2.06
C ASP A 224 0.06 12.86 2.59
N GLY A 225 0.27 12.26 3.75
CA GLY A 225 -0.77 11.53 4.46
C GLY A 225 -0.23 10.52 5.46
N ALA A 226 -1.14 10.00 6.26
CA ALA A 226 -0.85 8.96 7.25
C ALA A 226 -2.03 7.99 7.38
N ALA A 227 -1.72 6.80 7.88
CA ALA A 227 -2.70 5.80 8.32
C ALA A 227 -2.14 5.03 9.51
N ALA A 228 -3.00 4.51 10.38
CA ALA A 228 -2.59 3.75 11.55
C ALA A 228 -3.51 2.56 11.80
N ILE A 229 -2.96 1.53 12.44
CA ILE A 229 -3.68 0.31 12.83
C ILE A 229 -3.22 -0.11 14.23
N VAL A 230 -4.17 -0.47 15.08
CA VAL A 230 -3.89 -1.20 16.30
C VAL A 230 -3.99 -2.69 16.02
N LEU A 231 -2.90 -3.42 16.23
CA LEU A 231 -2.83 -4.87 16.12
C LEU A 231 -2.89 -5.50 17.52
N THR A 232 -3.62 -6.62 17.65
CA THR A 232 -3.70 -7.37 18.91
C THR A 232 -3.43 -8.86 18.71
N ALA A 233 -2.81 -9.48 19.71
CA ALA A 233 -2.72 -10.92 19.84
C ALA A 233 -4.02 -11.46 20.46
N GLY A 234 -4.92 -11.98 19.60
CA GLY A 234 -6.28 -12.35 20.00
C GLY A 234 -7.23 -11.16 20.18
N ALA A 235 -8.44 -11.45 20.65
CA ALA A 235 -9.48 -10.42 20.78
C ALA A 235 -9.11 -9.33 21.80
N PRO A 236 -9.44 -8.05 21.52
CA PRO A 236 -9.28 -6.96 22.47
C PRO A 236 -10.03 -7.27 23.78
N ARG A 237 -9.46 -6.82 24.90
CA ARG A 237 -10.03 -7.11 26.24
C ARG A 237 -11.31 -6.33 26.57
N ARG A 238 -11.60 -5.25 25.85
CA ARG A 238 -12.77 -4.38 26.09
C ARG A 238 -13.87 -4.59 25.05
N SER A 239 -15.12 -4.57 25.54
CA SER A 239 -16.29 -4.34 24.70
C SER A 239 -16.39 -2.82 24.44
N GLY A 240 -16.43 -2.39 23.18
CA GLY A 240 -16.58 -0.98 22.81
C GLY A 240 -15.77 -0.54 21.60
N ALA A 241 -15.17 -1.49 20.87
CA ALA A 241 -14.62 -1.21 19.56
C ALA A 241 -15.72 -0.65 18.63
N ALA A 242 -15.35 0.32 17.81
CA ALA A 242 -16.29 0.94 16.86
C ALA A 242 -16.66 0.00 15.70
N THR A 243 -15.82 -1.02 15.44
CA THR A 243 -15.98 -2.00 14.35
C THR A 243 -15.55 -3.38 14.80
N ASP A 244 -16.04 -4.41 14.12
CA ASP A 244 -15.52 -5.76 14.30
C ASP A 244 -14.05 -5.84 13.87
N PRO A 245 -13.22 -6.65 14.56
CA PRO A 245 -11.83 -6.80 14.17
C PRO A 245 -11.70 -7.59 12.86
N VAL A 246 -10.59 -7.39 12.15
CA VAL A 246 -10.22 -8.14 10.96
C VAL A 246 -9.06 -9.07 11.28
N ARG A 247 -9.13 -10.33 10.84
CA ARG A 247 -8.06 -11.31 11.07
C ARG A 247 -7.03 -11.28 9.96
N LEU A 248 -5.75 -11.29 10.34
CA LEU A 248 -4.65 -11.64 9.44
C LEU A 248 -4.56 -13.17 9.37
N THR A 249 -4.73 -13.76 8.19
CA THR A 249 -4.67 -15.20 7.99
C THR A 249 -3.36 -15.66 7.37
N GLY A 250 -2.67 -14.79 6.64
CA GLY A 250 -1.38 -15.10 6.06
C GLY A 250 -0.59 -13.86 5.68
N PHE A 251 0.71 -13.99 5.67
CA PHE A 251 1.61 -12.94 5.19
C PHE A 251 2.83 -13.51 4.49
N GLY A 252 3.41 -12.75 3.58
CA GLY A 252 4.60 -13.09 2.83
C GLY A 252 5.48 -11.87 2.61
N GLN A 253 6.79 -12.07 2.70
CA GLN A 253 7.80 -11.08 2.37
C GLN A 253 8.87 -11.73 1.49
N ALA A 254 9.30 -11.02 0.46
CA ALA A 254 10.47 -11.40 -0.32
C ALA A 254 11.18 -10.14 -0.84
N ASN A 255 12.51 -10.19 -0.88
CA ASN A 255 13.32 -9.15 -1.48
C ASN A 255 14.06 -9.71 -2.69
N ASP A 256 14.16 -8.89 -3.73
CA ASP A 256 14.99 -9.13 -4.90
C ASP A 256 16.32 -8.37 -4.79
N PHE A 257 17.24 -8.62 -5.72
CA PHE A 257 18.47 -7.87 -5.81
C PHE A 257 18.20 -6.39 -6.07
N LEU A 258 18.90 -5.51 -5.37
CA LEU A 258 18.74 -4.07 -5.56
C LEU A 258 19.23 -3.61 -6.94
N PRO A 259 20.42 -4.02 -7.46
CA PRO A 259 20.85 -3.63 -8.81
C PRO A 259 19.90 -4.21 -9.88
N ALA A 260 19.31 -3.31 -10.72
CA ALA A 260 18.35 -3.67 -11.76
C ALA A 260 18.93 -4.67 -12.78
N ALA A 261 20.23 -4.56 -13.11
CA ALA A 261 20.92 -5.46 -14.04
C ALA A 261 20.94 -6.95 -13.59
N ARG A 262 20.60 -7.25 -12.35
CA ARG A 262 20.51 -8.62 -11.82
C ARG A 262 19.11 -9.21 -11.89
N ARG A 263 18.15 -8.49 -12.44
CA ARG A 263 16.74 -8.87 -12.42
C ARG A 263 16.14 -8.83 -13.84
N ASP A 264 15.16 -9.67 -14.11
CA ASP A 264 14.29 -9.51 -15.27
C ASP A 264 13.28 -8.41 -14.97
N PRO A 265 13.24 -7.30 -15.73
CA PRO A 265 12.37 -6.16 -15.45
C PRO A 265 10.87 -6.47 -15.55
N THR A 266 10.50 -7.58 -16.23
CA THR A 266 9.09 -7.96 -16.40
C THR A 266 8.63 -9.08 -15.47
N ALA A 267 9.54 -9.79 -14.79
CA ALA A 267 9.19 -10.99 -14.04
C ALA A 267 8.69 -10.72 -12.63
N PHE A 268 9.11 -9.62 -11.99
CA PHE A 268 8.78 -9.30 -10.57
C PHE A 268 8.81 -10.53 -9.67
N ALA A 269 9.91 -11.31 -9.75
CA ALA A 269 10.02 -12.65 -9.15
C ALA A 269 9.81 -12.65 -7.63
N ALA A 270 10.39 -11.68 -6.92
CA ALA A 270 10.18 -11.56 -5.47
C ALA A 270 8.74 -11.20 -5.10
N THR A 271 8.05 -10.42 -5.95
CA THR A 271 6.62 -10.13 -5.77
C THR A 271 5.81 -11.43 -5.85
N ARG A 272 6.02 -12.25 -6.89
CA ARG A 272 5.37 -13.56 -7.03
C ARG A 272 5.64 -14.45 -5.83
N ILE A 273 6.87 -14.55 -5.37
CA ILE A 273 7.24 -15.35 -4.17
C ILE A 273 6.51 -14.84 -2.93
N SER A 274 6.33 -13.53 -2.78
CA SER A 274 5.61 -12.98 -1.62
C SER A 274 4.12 -13.32 -1.65
N PHE A 275 3.48 -13.31 -2.83
CA PHE A 275 2.10 -13.81 -3.01
C PHE A 275 1.99 -15.29 -2.65
N GLU A 276 2.87 -16.14 -3.21
CA GLU A 276 2.87 -17.58 -2.94
C GLU A 276 3.02 -17.88 -1.44
N ARG A 277 3.88 -17.14 -0.73
CA ARG A 277 4.08 -17.31 0.72
C ARG A 277 2.84 -16.93 1.51
N ALA A 278 2.22 -15.78 1.21
CA ALA A 278 1.04 -15.31 1.92
C ALA A 278 -0.17 -16.22 1.70
N LEU A 279 -0.48 -16.58 0.46
CA LEU A 279 -1.59 -17.47 0.11
C LEU A 279 -1.40 -18.88 0.70
N ARG A 280 -0.17 -19.43 0.63
CA ARG A 280 0.14 -20.74 1.24
C ARG A 280 -0.04 -20.71 2.76
N MET A 281 0.39 -19.63 3.44
CA MET A 281 0.22 -19.46 4.89
C MET A 281 -1.27 -19.36 5.26
N ALA A 282 -2.03 -18.57 4.48
CA ALA A 282 -3.47 -18.45 4.68
C ALA A 282 -4.25 -19.74 4.34
N GLY A 283 -3.65 -20.64 3.55
CA GLY A 283 -4.30 -21.88 3.10
C GLY A 283 -5.40 -21.65 2.09
N VAL A 284 -5.32 -20.56 1.29
CA VAL A 284 -6.33 -20.16 0.30
C VAL A 284 -5.72 -20.01 -1.07
N GLY A 285 -6.54 -20.22 -2.10
CA GLY A 285 -6.24 -19.90 -3.49
C GLY A 285 -6.72 -18.50 -3.88
N LEU A 286 -6.33 -18.07 -5.07
CA LEU A 286 -6.71 -16.77 -5.61
C LEU A 286 -8.22 -16.63 -5.81
N ASP A 287 -8.89 -17.74 -6.17
CA ASP A 287 -10.35 -17.76 -6.40
C ASP A 287 -11.19 -17.69 -5.09
N GLU A 288 -10.54 -17.74 -3.95
CA GLU A 288 -11.18 -17.58 -2.64
C GLU A 288 -11.06 -16.16 -2.07
N LEU A 289 -10.44 -15.25 -2.84
CA LEU A 289 -10.32 -13.82 -2.51
C LEU A 289 -11.47 -13.04 -3.16
N ASP A 290 -12.03 -12.08 -2.42
CA ASP A 290 -13.11 -11.23 -2.91
C ASP A 290 -12.60 -9.93 -3.56
N PHE A 291 -11.40 -9.45 -3.17
CA PHE A 291 -10.75 -8.29 -3.77
C PHE A 291 -9.27 -8.21 -3.39
N ALA A 292 -8.56 -7.32 -4.08
CA ALA A 292 -7.15 -7.03 -3.79
C ALA A 292 -6.85 -5.52 -3.84
N GLU A 293 -6.01 -5.05 -2.92
CA GLU A 293 -5.35 -3.74 -2.99
C GLU A 293 -3.88 -3.97 -3.31
N VAL A 294 -3.44 -3.61 -4.51
CA VAL A 294 -2.06 -3.81 -4.98
C VAL A 294 -1.36 -2.49 -5.22
N HIS A 295 -0.04 -2.54 -5.29
CA HIS A 295 0.81 -1.36 -5.46
C HIS A 295 0.87 -0.91 -6.92
N ASP A 296 0.09 0.10 -7.27
CA ASP A 296 -0.02 0.70 -8.59
C ASP A 296 0.61 2.11 -8.65
N CYS A 297 1.82 2.27 -8.14
CA CYS A 297 2.51 3.55 -8.26
C CYS A 297 2.64 4.00 -9.73
N PHE A 298 2.63 3.05 -10.64
CA PHE A 298 2.45 3.22 -12.09
C PHE A 298 1.50 2.14 -12.61
N THR A 299 0.75 2.42 -13.67
CA THR A 299 -0.22 1.48 -14.24
C THR A 299 0.43 0.18 -14.75
N ILE A 300 1.67 0.25 -15.25
CA ILE A 300 2.44 -0.95 -15.64
C ILE A 300 2.73 -1.86 -14.43
N ALA A 301 2.92 -1.29 -13.24
CA ALA A 301 3.09 -2.08 -12.04
C ALA A 301 1.82 -2.89 -11.73
N GLU A 302 0.64 -2.27 -11.80
CA GLU A 302 -0.63 -2.98 -11.60
C GLU A 302 -0.84 -4.10 -12.65
N LEU A 303 -0.52 -3.83 -13.92
CA LEU A 303 -0.58 -4.83 -14.98
C LEU A 303 0.25 -6.07 -14.63
N ILE A 304 1.50 -5.87 -14.19
CA ILE A 304 2.39 -6.97 -13.80
C ILE A 304 1.92 -7.64 -12.50
N MET A 305 1.24 -6.92 -11.59
CA MET A 305 0.69 -7.56 -10.39
C MET A 305 -0.36 -8.61 -10.71
N TYR A 306 -1.17 -8.44 -11.77
CA TYR A 306 -2.12 -9.47 -12.21
C TYR A 306 -1.44 -10.79 -12.59
N GLU A 307 -0.27 -10.69 -13.20
CA GLU A 307 0.54 -11.85 -13.57
C GLU A 307 1.29 -12.43 -12.36
N ALA A 308 1.91 -11.57 -11.55
CA ALA A 308 2.69 -11.97 -10.39
C ALA A 308 1.82 -12.68 -9.32
N MET A 309 0.56 -12.28 -9.16
CA MET A 309 -0.37 -12.97 -8.26
C MET A 309 -0.95 -14.26 -8.84
N GLY A 310 -0.77 -14.50 -10.15
CA GLY A 310 -1.29 -15.68 -10.85
C GLY A 310 -2.72 -15.54 -11.37
N LEU A 311 -3.25 -14.33 -11.47
CA LEU A 311 -4.57 -14.07 -12.07
C LEU A 311 -4.55 -14.36 -13.58
N THR A 312 -3.42 -14.05 -14.24
CA THR A 312 -3.12 -14.39 -15.63
C THR A 312 -1.70 -14.95 -15.76
N PRO A 313 -1.40 -15.71 -16.83
CA PRO A 313 -0.02 -16.02 -17.19
C PRO A 313 0.82 -14.77 -17.52
N PRO A 314 2.17 -14.85 -17.44
CA PRO A 314 3.06 -13.77 -17.88
C PRO A 314 2.78 -13.34 -19.33
N GLY A 315 2.68 -12.03 -19.56
CA GLY A 315 2.34 -11.42 -20.85
C GLY A 315 0.85 -11.34 -21.17
N GLU A 316 -0.01 -11.93 -20.34
CA GLU A 316 -1.47 -11.94 -20.54
C GLU A 316 -2.22 -11.02 -19.57
N GLY A 317 -1.54 -10.18 -18.81
CA GLY A 317 -2.15 -9.29 -17.82
C GLY A 317 -3.29 -8.42 -18.37
N ARG A 318 -3.22 -8.04 -19.66
CA ARG A 318 -4.28 -7.30 -20.37
C ARG A 318 -5.64 -7.99 -20.32
N ARG A 319 -5.68 -9.32 -20.33
CA ARG A 319 -6.94 -10.10 -20.29
C ARG A 319 -7.75 -9.80 -19.03
N ALA A 320 -7.09 -9.60 -17.89
CA ALA A 320 -7.78 -9.27 -16.65
C ALA A 320 -8.58 -7.96 -16.76
N VAL A 321 -8.10 -7.02 -17.57
CA VAL A 321 -8.75 -5.73 -17.86
C VAL A 321 -9.80 -5.90 -18.95
N GLU A 322 -9.45 -6.49 -20.09
CA GLU A 322 -10.31 -6.65 -21.27
C GLU A 322 -11.54 -7.54 -20.98
N GLU A 323 -11.37 -8.59 -20.17
CA GLU A 323 -12.46 -9.47 -19.74
C GLU A 323 -13.20 -8.97 -18.49
N GLY A 324 -12.85 -7.79 -17.96
CA GLY A 324 -13.53 -7.13 -16.85
C GLY A 324 -13.28 -7.73 -15.47
N TRP A 325 -12.29 -8.62 -15.31
CA TRP A 325 -12.06 -9.36 -14.06
C TRP A 325 -11.69 -8.48 -12.88
N VAL A 326 -10.98 -7.39 -13.11
CA VAL A 326 -10.40 -6.51 -12.09
C VAL A 326 -11.22 -5.27 -11.78
N TYR A 327 -12.37 -5.13 -12.41
CA TYR A 327 -13.33 -4.06 -12.13
C TYR A 327 -14.24 -4.43 -10.95
N ARG A 328 -14.93 -3.42 -10.40
CA ARG A 328 -15.98 -3.63 -9.39
C ARG A 328 -17.04 -4.59 -9.96
N GLY A 329 -17.30 -5.69 -9.25
CA GLY A 329 -18.22 -6.75 -9.72
C GLY A 329 -17.59 -7.77 -10.68
N GLY A 330 -16.29 -7.65 -10.99
CA GLY A 330 -15.54 -8.66 -11.74
C GLY A 330 -15.12 -9.84 -10.86
N ARG A 331 -14.31 -10.75 -11.43
CA ARG A 331 -13.84 -11.98 -10.78
C ARG A 331 -12.99 -11.70 -9.54
N LEU A 332 -12.08 -10.71 -9.62
CA LEU A 332 -11.24 -10.24 -8.51
C LEU A 332 -11.09 -8.72 -8.64
N PRO A 333 -11.98 -7.93 -8.04
CA PRO A 333 -11.86 -6.48 -8.03
C PRO A 333 -10.51 -6.03 -7.47
N VAL A 334 -9.80 -5.14 -8.19
CA VAL A 334 -8.47 -4.66 -7.79
C VAL A 334 -8.48 -3.15 -7.63
N ASN A 335 -7.90 -2.67 -6.52
CA ASN A 335 -7.74 -1.26 -6.21
C ASN A 335 -9.09 -0.51 -6.19
N ILE A 336 -10.05 -1.05 -5.45
CA ILE A 336 -11.38 -0.43 -5.27
C ILE A 336 -11.25 0.91 -4.53
N SER A 337 -10.19 1.11 -3.77
CA SER A 337 -9.87 2.41 -3.15
C SER A 337 -9.44 3.49 -4.14
N GLY A 338 -9.26 3.15 -5.43
CA GLY A 338 -8.65 4.00 -6.45
C GLY A 338 -7.14 3.77 -6.59
N GLY A 339 -6.58 2.82 -5.83
CA GLY A 339 -5.15 2.51 -5.82
C GLY A 339 -4.29 3.72 -5.43
N LEU A 340 -3.00 3.59 -5.55
CA LEU A 340 -2.05 4.70 -5.36
C LEU A 340 -2.25 5.77 -6.43
N LYS A 341 -2.73 5.35 -7.59
CA LYS A 341 -2.93 6.18 -8.77
C LYS A 341 -3.94 7.31 -8.52
N ALA A 342 -5.06 7.04 -7.87
CA ALA A 342 -6.08 8.04 -7.59
C ALA A 342 -6.15 8.42 -6.09
N LYS A 343 -6.02 7.43 -5.20
CA LYS A 343 -6.01 7.69 -3.75
C LYS A 343 -4.85 8.59 -3.33
N GLY A 344 -3.69 8.40 -3.94
CA GLY A 344 -2.45 9.08 -3.58
C GLY A 344 -1.40 8.11 -3.05
N HIS A 345 -0.13 8.58 -3.04
CA HIS A 345 1.01 7.75 -2.66
C HIS A 345 1.95 8.46 -1.67
N PRO A 346 1.50 8.75 -0.44
CA PRO A 346 2.44 9.09 0.63
C PRO A 346 3.25 7.83 0.92
N VAL A 347 4.55 7.85 0.59
CA VAL A 347 5.37 6.64 0.44
C VAL A 347 5.32 5.74 1.67
N GLY A 348 5.58 6.28 2.85
CA GLY A 348 5.55 5.52 4.12
C GLY A 348 4.16 5.12 4.58
N ALA A 349 3.11 5.86 4.19
CA ALA A 349 1.74 5.58 4.60
C ALA A 349 1.06 4.48 3.79
N THR A 350 1.48 4.30 2.53
CA THR A 350 0.76 3.50 1.52
C THR A 350 0.44 2.09 2.00
N GLY A 351 1.41 1.35 2.54
CA GLY A 351 1.17 -0.03 2.97
C GLY A 351 0.18 -0.13 4.11
N VAL A 352 0.23 0.77 5.11
CA VAL A 352 -0.76 0.81 6.20
C VAL A 352 -2.12 1.21 5.66
N SER A 353 -2.18 2.22 4.79
CA SER A 353 -3.42 2.66 4.13
C SER A 353 -4.13 1.53 3.37
N GLN A 354 -3.39 0.69 2.63
CA GLN A 354 -3.96 -0.46 1.92
C GLN A 354 -4.62 -1.46 2.90
N HIS A 355 -4.00 -1.72 4.05
CA HIS A 355 -4.60 -2.56 5.09
C HIS A 355 -5.85 -1.92 5.70
N VAL A 356 -5.82 -0.59 5.97
CA VAL A 356 -6.96 0.15 6.51
C VAL A 356 -8.17 0.09 5.58
N VAL A 357 -7.99 0.44 4.29
CA VAL A 357 -9.14 0.41 3.35
C VAL A 357 -9.65 -1.01 3.11
N SER A 358 -8.77 -2.01 3.20
CA SER A 358 -9.19 -3.42 3.16
C SER A 358 -9.97 -3.83 4.41
N ALA A 359 -9.54 -3.39 5.60
CA ALA A 359 -10.29 -3.64 6.83
C ALA A 359 -11.67 -2.96 6.80
N MET A 360 -11.76 -1.74 6.29
CA MET A 360 -13.04 -1.04 6.11
C MET A 360 -13.99 -1.81 5.19
N GLN A 361 -13.50 -2.39 4.08
CA GLN A 361 -14.28 -3.24 3.18
C GLN A 361 -14.80 -4.49 3.91
N LEU A 362 -13.94 -5.18 4.66
CA LEU A 362 -14.25 -6.43 5.35
C LEU A 362 -15.23 -6.25 6.53
N THR A 363 -15.35 -5.02 7.05
CA THR A 363 -16.24 -4.69 8.16
C THR A 363 -17.50 -3.91 7.75
N GLY A 364 -17.71 -3.70 6.45
CA GLY A 364 -18.87 -2.97 5.95
C GLY A 364 -18.84 -1.46 6.24
N THR A 365 -17.67 -0.89 6.50
CA THR A 365 -17.50 0.53 6.87
C THR A 365 -16.84 1.37 5.76
N ALA A 366 -16.73 0.83 4.54
CA ALA A 366 -16.06 1.50 3.43
C ALA A 366 -16.91 2.58 2.72
N GLY A 367 -18.15 2.85 3.19
CA GLY A 367 -19.03 3.88 2.60
C GLY A 367 -19.32 3.60 1.13
N ASP A 368 -19.18 4.63 0.27
CA ASP A 368 -19.48 4.49 -1.18
C ASP A 368 -18.53 3.53 -1.92
N MET A 369 -17.35 3.22 -1.35
CA MET A 369 -16.43 2.23 -1.90
C MET A 369 -16.89 0.79 -1.62
N GLN A 370 -17.85 0.55 -0.74
CA GLN A 370 -18.20 -0.76 -0.20
C GLN A 370 -18.54 -1.77 -1.30
N LEU A 371 -17.89 -2.93 -1.27
CA LEU A 371 -18.22 -4.12 -2.02
C LEU A 371 -19.34 -4.91 -1.33
N ASP A 372 -20.02 -5.77 -2.06
CA ASP A 372 -21.10 -6.59 -1.52
C ASP A 372 -20.53 -7.73 -0.67
N ALA A 373 -20.64 -7.60 0.65
CA ALA A 373 -20.28 -8.57 1.67
C ALA A 373 -18.93 -9.31 1.46
N PRO A 374 -17.81 -8.61 1.22
CA PRO A 374 -16.52 -9.28 1.01
C PRO A 374 -16.03 -9.91 2.32
N ARG A 375 -15.40 -11.06 2.22
CA ARG A 375 -14.90 -11.83 3.36
C ARG A 375 -13.40 -11.94 3.41
N ARG A 376 -12.71 -11.93 2.25
CA ARG A 376 -11.26 -12.07 2.17
C ARG A 376 -10.66 -11.05 1.24
N ALA A 377 -9.60 -10.41 1.71
CA ALA A 377 -8.84 -9.43 0.98
C ALA A 377 -7.39 -9.82 0.85
N LEU A 378 -6.77 -9.42 -0.25
CA LEU A 378 -5.34 -9.46 -0.41
C LEU A 378 -4.79 -8.05 -0.46
N VAL A 379 -3.73 -7.78 0.29
CA VAL A 379 -2.98 -6.52 0.27
C VAL A 379 -1.56 -6.80 -0.23
N GLN A 380 -1.12 -6.07 -1.27
CA GLN A 380 0.26 -6.14 -1.74
C GLN A 380 0.87 -4.75 -1.80
N ASN A 381 2.08 -4.62 -1.25
CA ASN A 381 2.85 -3.39 -1.25
C ASN A 381 4.30 -3.68 -1.64
N MET A 382 4.89 -2.85 -2.50
CA MET A 382 6.30 -3.00 -2.89
C MET A 382 7.09 -1.72 -2.69
N GLY A 383 8.40 -1.88 -2.51
CA GLY A 383 9.39 -0.82 -2.46
C GLY A 383 10.34 -0.89 -3.66
N GLY A 384 10.68 0.28 -4.22
CA GLY A 384 11.46 0.37 -5.44
C GLY A 384 10.74 -0.27 -6.62
N VAL A 385 11.47 -0.72 -7.61
CA VAL A 385 10.92 -1.48 -8.75
C VAL A 385 10.91 -2.97 -8.38
N GLY A 386 9.96 -3.38 -7.51
CA GLY A 386 9.81 -4.77 -7.09
C GLY A 386 10.93 -5.32 -6.20
N VAL A 387 11.73 -4.45 -5.53
CA VAL A 387 12.86 -4.88 -4.69
C VAL A 387 12.38 -5.48 -3.36
N ALA A 388 11.57 -4.75 -2.60
CA ALA A 388 11.01 -5.21 -1.35
C ALA A 388 9.50 -5.45 -1.52
N ASN A 389 9.02 -6.64 -1.22
CA ASN A 389 7.62 -7.02 -1.48
C ASN A 389 6.99 -7.62 -0.23
N TYR A 390 5.80 -7.15 0.07
CA TYR A 390 4.99 -7.55 1.22
C TYR A 390 3.58 -7.87 0.75
N VAL A 391 3.08 -9.02 1.19
CA VAL A 391 1.70 -9.45 0.93
C VAL A 391 1.05 -9.87 2.24
N SER A 392 -0.22 -9.50 2.42
CA SER A 392 -1.06 -9.93 3.55
C SER A 392 -2.39 -10.46 3.02
N VAL A 393 -2.92 -11.48 3.67
CA VAL A 393 -4.28 -11.99 3.45
C VAL A 393 -5.08 -11.69 4.71
N LEU A 394 -6.18 -10.96 4.54
CA LEU A 394 -7.07 -10.51 5.60
C LEU A 394 -8.43 -11.21 5.45
N GLU A 395 -9.09 -11.49 6.58
CA GLU A 395 -10.40 -12.13 6.62
C GLU A 395 -11.31 -11.45 7.63
N ALA A 396 -12.58 -11.26 7.26
CA ALA A 396 -13.63 -10.83 8.18
C ALA A 396 -13.82 -11.89 9.30
N VAL A 397 -13.98 -11.44 10.54
CA VAL A 397 -14.19 -12.33 11.71
C VAL A 397 -15.66 -12.69 11.88
#